data_ffae1707e77c9f4598ee1c38e2c54c5f
#
_entry.id   ffae1707e77c9f4598ee1c38e2c54c5f
#
_cell.length_a   1.000
_cell.length_b   1.000
_cell.length_c   1.000
_cell.angle_alpha   90.00
_cell.angle_beta   90.00
_cell.angle_gamma   90.00
#
_symmetry.space_group_name_H-M   'P 1'
#
loop_
_entity.id
_entity.type
_entity.pdbx_description
1 polymer ?
#
loop_
_entity_poly.entity_id
_entity_poly.type
_entity_poly.pdbx_seq_one_letter_code
_entity_poly.pdbx_strand_id
1 'polypeptide(L)'
;IDKVVMPLLQMDNDGSGEKITIYINTNGGSVYDGLCLCNIIENLKSPTEIIVLGYAYSMGSIILMSGRNNPNVVRKCYPFSTALIHGGSSYIGGTSSQVKDYFKFSEKFEKRIADFIISHTNLSEDDYAAIDRYEAYMDSDEMLEKGLVDEII
;
A
#
# COMPACT_ATOMS: atom_id res chain seq x y z
N ILE A 1 -9.26 0.11 -11.54
CA ILE A 1 -8.75 1.33 -10.93
C ILE A 1 -9.75 2.48 -11.03
N ASP A 2 -10.34 2.75 -12.19
CA ASP A 2 -11.22 3.92 -12.41
C ASP A 2 -12.45 3.97 -11.48
N LYS A 3 -12.98 2.80 -11.10
CA LYS A 3 -14.13 2.70 -10.17
C LYS A 3 -13.80 3.17 -8.73
N VAL A 4 -12.53 3.31 -8.40
CA VAL A 4 -12.08 3.77 -7.08
C VAL A 4 -11.48 5.16 -7.18
N VAL A 5 -10.56 5.35 -8.12
CA VAL A 5 -9.81 6.60 -8.28
C VAL A 5 -10.72 7.80 -8.58
N MET A 6 -11.61 7.67 -9.54
CA MET A 6 -12.46 8.80 -9.92
C MET A 6 -13.44 9.22 -8.82
N PRO A 7 -14.18 8.31 -8.15
CA PRO A 7 -14.98 8.66 -7.00
C PRO A 7 -14.18 9.31 -5.87
N LEU A 8 -13.00 8.75 -5.54
CA LEU A 8 -12.14 9.30 -4.48
C LEU A 8 -11.71 10.74 -4.78
N LEU A 9 -11.25 11.00 -5.99
CA LEU A 9 -10.88 12.35 -6.43
C LEU A 9 -12.07 13.31 -6.44
N GLN A 10 -13.28 12.84 -6.79
CA GLN A 10 -14.50 13.63 -6.74
C GLN A 10 -14.84 14.03 -5.32
N MET A 11 -14.85 13.06 -4.38
CA MET A 11 -15.11 13.32 -2.96
C MET A 11 -14.10 14.31 -2.37
N ASP A 12 -12.80 14.13 -2.68
CA ASP A 12 -11.74 14.99 -2.16
C ASP A 12 -11.80 16.44 -2.70
N ASN A 13 -12.46 16.66 -3.82
CA ASN A 13 -12.52 17.97 -4.49
C ASN A 13 -13.93 18.55 -4.60
N ASP A 14 -14.93 18.00 -3.94
CA ASP A 14 -16.32 18.50 -3.99
C ASP A 14 -16.56 19.76 -3.13
N GLY A 15 -15.58 20.11 -2.30
CA GLY A 15 -15.63 21.27 -1.42
C GLY A 15 -16.45 21.07 -0.14
N SER A 16 -16.97 19.86 0.13
CA SER A 16 -17.78 19.58 1.31
C SER A 16 -16.92 19.50 2.58
N GLY A 17 -15.69 19.01 2.46
CA GLY A 17 -14.83 18.68 3.61
C GLY A 17 -15.33 17.49 4.42
N GLU A 18 -16.29 16.72 3.89
CA GLU A 18 -16.80 15.53 4.54
C GLU A 18 -15.73 14.43 4.63
N LYS A 19 -15.84 13.62 5.68
CA LYS A 19 -14.91 12.50 5.90
C LYS A 19 -15.10 11.41 4.85
N ILE A 20 -13.99 11.00 4.24
CA ILE A 20 -13.92 9.86 3.32
C ILE A 20 -13.57 8.59 4.11
N THR A 21 -14.23 7.49 3.85
CA THR A 21 -13.87 6.19 4.40
C THR A 21 -13.54 5.21 3.26
N ILE A 22 -12.32 4.68 3.30
CA ILE A 22 -11.83 3.66 2.36
C ILE A 22 -11.79 2.32 3.06
N TYR A 23 -12.61 1.38 2.64
CA TYR A 23 -12.58 0.02 3.16
C TYR A 23 -11.68 -0.87 2.32
N ILE A 24 -10.77 -1.60 2.97
CA ILE A 24 -9.86 -2.57 2.34
C ILE A 24 -10.24 -3.99 2.75
N ASN A 25 -10.41 -4.85 1.75
CA ASN A 25 -10.50 -6.30 1.89
C ASN A 25 -10.04 -6.94 0.58
N THR A 26 -8.73 -7.19 0.42
CA THR A 26 -8.15 -7.50 -0.89
C THR A 26 -6.91 -8.37 -0.81
N ASN A 27 -6.75 -9.25 -1.81
CA ASN A 27 -5.52 -10.00 -2.05
C ASN A 27 -4.39 -9.17 -2.71
N GLY A 28 -4.67 -7.92 -3.08
CA GLY A 28 -3.75 -7.08 -3.85
C GLY A 28 -4.01 -7.17 -5.34
N GLY A 29 -2.96 -7.06 -6.14
CA GLY A 29 -3.06 -7.10 -7.61
C GLY A 29 -1.99 -6.25 -8.30
N SER A 30 -2.40 -5.51 -9.35
CA SER A 30 -1.50 -4.70 -10.18
C SER A 30 -0.76 -3.65 -9.34
N VAL A 31 0.57 -3.73 -9.40
CA VAL A 31 1.46 -2.77 -8.70
C VAL A 31 1.25 -1.35 -9.24
N TYR A 32 1.13 -1.18 -10.56
CA TYR A 32 0.96 0.15 -11.16
C TYR A 32 -0.36 0.81 -10.76
N ASP A 33 -1.45 0.04 -10.74
CA ASP A 33 -2.76 0.54 -10.32
C ASP A 33 -2.77 0.88 -8.82
N GLY A 34 -2.13 0.04 -8.01
CA GLY A 34 -2.01 0.28 -6.59
C GLY A 34 -1.17 1.52 -6.26
N LEU A 35 -0.03 1.70 -6.92
CA LEU A 35 0.81 2.89 -6.73
C LEU A 35 0.11 4.18 -7.21
N CYS A 36 -0.73 4.09 -8.24
CA CYS A 36 -1.60 5.21 -8.62
C CYS A 36 -2.51 5.62 -7.45
N LEU A 37 -3.13 4.65 -6.78
CA LEU A 37 -3.98 4.91 -5.61
C LEU A 37 -3.16 5.41 -4.42
N CYS A 38 -1.95 4.89 -4.17
CA CYS A 38 -1.05 5.41 -3.14
C CYS A 38 -0.75 6.89 -3.34
N ASN A 39 -0.38 7.29 -4.57
CA ASN A 39 -0.13 8.70 -4.88
C ASN A 39 -1.34 9.61 -4.57
N ILE A 40 -2.56 9.12 -4.78
CA ILE A 40 -3.77 9.87 -4.46
C ILE A 40 -3.95 9.97 -2.95
N ILE A 41 -3.85 8.86 -2.23
CA ILE A 41 -4.02 8.81 -0.78
C ILE A 41 -3.02 9.72 -0.07
N GLU A 42 -1.76 9.74 -0.49
CA GLU A 42 -0.73 10.62 0.06
C GLU A 42 -1.05 12.12 -0.11
N ASN A 43 -1.91 12.47 -1.06
CA ASN A 43 -2.25 13.86 -1.39
C ASN A 43 -3.71 14.24 -1.08
N LEU A 44 -4.48 13.38 -0.41
CA LEU A 44 -5.85 13.70 0.01
C LEU A 44 -5.87 14.90 0.97
N LYS A 45 -6.80 15.80 0.75
CA LYS A 45 -7.02 17.02 1.55
C LYS A 45 -8.13 16.81 2.57
N SER A 46 -9.11 15.97 2.23
CA SER A 46 -10.25 15.66 3.09
C SER A 46 -9.85 14.71 4.22
N PRO A 47 -10.44 14.85 5.41
CA PRO A 47 -10.26 13.85 6.48
C PRO A 47 -10.61 12.46 5.97
N THR A 48 -9.69 11.52 6.12
CA THR A 48 -9.85 10.18 5.52
C THR A 48 -9.52 9.08 6.52
N GLU A 49 -10.33 8.04 6.55
CA GLU A 49 -10.04 6.79 7.26
C GLU A 49 -9.84 5.66 6.26
N ILE A 50 -8.79 4.87 6.44
CA ILE A 50 -8.59 3.61 5.73
C ILE A 50 -8.80 2.48 6.73
N ILE A 51 -9.75 1.59 6.46
CA ILE A 51 -10.16 0.53 7.41
C ILE A 51 -10.01 -0.84 6.76
N VAL A 52 -9.18 -1.70 7.34
CA VAL A 52 -9.07 -3.11 6.93
C VAL A 52 -10.20 -3.91 7.55
N LEU A 53 -11.08 -4.47 6.72
CA LEU A 53 -12.23 -5.27 7.16
C LEU A 53 -11.82 -6.69 7.59
N GLY A 54 -10.97 -7.34 6.80
CA GLY A 54 -10.51 -8.71 7.07
C GLY A 54 -9.04 -8.88 6.68
N TYR A 55 -8.67 -8.49 5.47
CA TYR A 55 -7.28 -8.63 5.05
C TYR A 55 -6.85 -7.57 4.02
N ALA A 56 -5.57 -7.21 4.10
CA ALA A 56 -4.88 -6.33 3.17
C ALA A 56 -3.58 -7.01 2.73
N TYR A 57 -3.58 -7.73 1.60
CA TYR A 57 -2.45 -8.52 1.15
C TYR A 57 -1.73 -7.90 -0.04
N SER A 58 -0.41 -8.11 -0.11
CA SER A 58 0.42 -7.69 -1.24
C SER A 58 0.24 -6.19 -1.53
N MET A 59 -0.16 -5.81 -2.73
CA MET A 59 -0.45 -4.41 -3.07
C MET A 59 -1.50 -3.76 -2.15
N GLY A 60 -2.40 -4.55 -1.55
CA GLY A 60 -3.38 -4.07 -0.56
C GLY A 60 -2.73 -3.52 0.71
N SER A 61 -1.64 -4.15 1.20
CA SER A 61 -0.89 -3.63 2.34
C SER A 61 -0.11 -2.36 2.00
N ILE A 62 0.39 -2.23 0.78
CA ILE A 62 1.07 -1.02 0.30
C ILE A 62 0.09 0.16 0.21
N ILE A 63 -1.13 -0.08 -0.29
CA ILE A 63 -2.20 0.92 -0.29
C ILE A 63 -2.57 1.34 1.14
N LEU A 64 -2.68 0.37 2.07
CA LEU A 64 -2.98 0.65 3.48
C LEU A 64 -1.93 1.59 4.09
N MET A 65 -0.65 1.29 3.92
CA MET A 65 0.43 2.06 4.52
C MET A 65 0.64 3.43 3.88
N SER A 66 0.18 3.66 2.64
CA SER A 66 0.41 4.91 1.90
C SER A 66 -0.13 6.16 2.60
N GLY A 67 -1.15 6.03 3.46
CA GLY A 67 -1.68 7.13 4.25
C GLY A 67 -0.81 7.60 5.43
N ARG A 68 0.29 6.91 5.76
CA ARG A 68 1.07 7.18 6.98
C ARG A 68 1.55 8.61 7.12
N ASN A 69 2.02 9.19 6.04
CA ASN A 69 2.66 10.51 6.04
C ASN A 69 1.68 11.65 5.73
N ASN A 70 0.40 11.33 5.46
CA ASN A 70 -0.64 12.32 5.24
C ASN A 70 -1.37 12.60 6.56
N PRO A 71 -1.31 13.83 7.12
CA PRO A 71 -1.94 14.18 8.39
C PRO A 71 -3.48 14.12 8.36
N ASN A 72 -4.08 14.05 7.17
CA ASN A 72 -5.52 13.92 7.00
C ASN A 72 -5.99 12.46 6.99
N VAL A 73 -5.07 11.49 7.00
CA VAL A 73 -5.39 10.06 6.88
C VAL A 73 -5.09 9.31 8.17
N VAL A 74 -6.07 8.52 8.64
CA VAL A 74 -5.92 7.59 9.77
C VAL A 74 -6.16 6.18 9.25
N ARG A 75 -5.27 5.24 9.60
CA ARG A 75 -5.32 3.84 9.15
C ARG A 75 -5.75 2.95 10.31
N LYS A 76 -6.77 2.13 10.07
CA LYS A 76 -7.41 1.30 11.09
C LYS A 76 -7.58 -0.14 10.64
N CYS A 77 -7.68 -1.05 11.59
CA CYS A 77 -8.09 -2.41 11.31
C CYS A 77 -8.99 -2.98 12.42
N TYR A 78 -9.73 -4.04 12.12
CA TYR A 78 -10.44 -4.83 13.14
C TYR A 78 -9.51 -5.86 13.79
N PRO A 79 -9.83 -6.38 14.99
CA PRO A 79 -8.94 -7.29 15.74
C PRO A 79 -8.56 -8.59 15.01
N PHE A 80 -9.41 -9.08 14.10
CA PHE A 80 -9.12 -10.27 13.29
C PHE A 80 -8.62 -9.97 11.88
N SER A 81 -8.27 -8.70 11.63
CA SER A 81 -7.67 -8.32 10.34
C SER A 81 -6.24 -8.81 10.24
N THR A 82 -5.82 -9.08 9.01
CA THR A 82 -4.46 -9.52 8.70
C THR A 82 -3.87 -8.73 7.54
N ALA A 83 -2.56 -8.64 7.49
CA ALA A 83 -1.83 -8.09 6.35
C ALA A 83 -0.76 -9.07 5.87
N LEU A 84 -0.36 -8.92 4.62
CA LEU A 84 0.76 -9.65 4.02
C LEU A 84 1.63 -8.68 3.23
N ILE A 85 2.93 -8.67 3.52
CA ILE A 85 3.95 -8.07 2.67
C ILE A 85 4.82 -9.19 2.12
N HIS A 86 5.08 -9.17 0.83
CA HIS A 86 5.95 -10.13 0.15
C HIS A 86 6.59 -9.51 -1.10
N GLY A 87 7.66 -10.13 -1.61
CA GLY A 87 8.26 -9.78 -2.88
C GLY A 87 7.28 -9.93 -4.04
N GLY A 88 7.29 -8.99 -4.96
CA GLY A 88 6.46 -9.03 -6.17
C GLY A 88 6.93 -10.12 -7.14
N SER A 89 6.03 -10.60 -8.00
CA SER A 89 6.37 -11.45 -9.12
C SER A 89 6.15 -10.72 -10.44
N SER A 90 7.08 -10.86 -11.39
CA SER A 90 6.95 -10.28 -12.71
C SER A 90 7.28 -11.32 -13.79
N TYR A 91 6.64 -11.17 -14.94
CA TYR A 91 6.97 -11.93 -16.14
C TYR A 91 7.50 -10.98 -17.22
N ILE A 92 8.67 -11.30 -17.75
CA ILE A 92 9.33 -10.48 -18.78
C ILE A 92 9.48 -11.31 -20.03
N GLY A 93 8.96 -10.81 -21.15
CA GLY A 93 9.10 -11.41 -22.48
C GLY A 93 9.47 -10.36 -23.52
N GLY A 94 10.14 -10.79 -24.61
CA GLY A 94 10.53 -9.90 -25.71
C GLY A 94 11.89 -10.24 -26.30
N THR A 95 12.45 -9.32 -27.09
CA THR A 95 13.82 -9.44 -27.62
C THR A 95 14.85 -9.33 -26.48
N SER A 96 16.06 -9.85 -26.69
CA SER A 96 17.14 -9.77 -25.70
C SER A 96 17.43 -8.35 -25.22
N SER A 97 17.28 -7.34 -26.08
CA SER A 97 17.47 -5.93 -25.70
C SER A 97 16.34 -5.44 -24.80
N GLN A 98 15.08 -5.70 -25.18
CA GLN A 98 13.90 -5.33 -24.39
C GLN A 98 13.93 -5.95 -22.98
N VAL A 99 14.29 -7.23 -22.87
CA VAL A 99 14.40 -7.92 -21.58
C VAL A 99 15.47 -7.27 -20.70
N LYS A 100 16.65 -6.93 -21.25
CA LYS A 100 17.72 -6.25 -20.50
C LYS A 100 17.32 -4.86 -20.04
N ASP A 101 16.66 -4.07 -20.89
CA ASP A 101 16.26 -2.71 -20.56
C ASP A 101 15.15 -2.72 -19.48
N TYR A 102 14.20 -3.65 -19.60
CA TYR A 102 13.16 -3.83 -18.59
C TYR A 102 13.74 -4.31 -17.26
N PHE A 103 14.70 -5.23 -17.26
CA PHE A 103 15.35 -5.71 -16.04
C PHE A 103 16.03 -4.57 -15.28
N LYS A 104 16.78 -3.71 -15.95
CA LYS A 104 17.38 -2.52 -15.33
C LYS A 104 16.36 -1.54 -14.77
N PHE A 105 15.22 -1.42 -15.43
CA PHE A 105 14.13 -0.58 -14.95
C PHE A 105 13.49 -1.21 -13.70
N SER A 106 13.19 -2.53 -13.73
CA SER A 106 12.55 -3.22 -12.60
C SER A 106 13.40 -3.16 -11.33
N GLU A 107 14.72 -3.34 -11.39
CA GLU A 107 15.60 -3.20 -10.22
C GLU A 107 15.47 -1.82 -9.55
N LYS A 108 15.44 -0.74 -10.34
CA LYS A 108 15.23 0.61 -9.79
C LYS A 108 13.83 0.79 -9.20
N PHE A 109 12.85 0.17 -9.84
CA PHE A 109 11.45 0.30 -9.43
C PHE A 109 11.19 -0.48 -8.14
N GLU A 110 11.72 -1.70 -8.03
CA GLU A 110 11.68 -2.51 -6.81
C GLU A 110 12.34 -1.80 -5.64
N LYS A 111 13.52 -1.17 -5.86
CA LYS A 111 14.14 -0.35 -4.82
C LYS A 111 13.25 0.79 -4.37
N ARG A 112 12.57 1.49 -5.27
CA ARG A 112 11.64 2.57 -4.90
C ARG A 112 10.45 2.07 -4.08
N ILE A 113 9.94 0.86 -4.38
CA ILE A 113 8.88 0.23 -3.58
C ILE A 113 9.41 -0.14 -2.19
N ALA A 114 10.62 -0.68 -2.10
CA ALA A 114 11.27 -0.97 -0.83
C ALA A 114 11.42 0.30 0.03
N ASP A 115 11.98 1.36 -0.55
CA ASP A 115 12.15 2.66 0.11
C ASP A 115 10.79 3.24 0.57
N PHE A 116 9.74 3.05 -0.25
CA PHE A 116 8.37 3.45 0.12
C PHE A 116 7.86 2.66 1.33
N ILE A 117 7.97 1.34 1.32
CA ILE A 117 7.52 0.49 2.43
C ILE A 117 8.25 0.86 3.73
N ILE A 118 9.57 1.00 3.69
CA ILE A 118 10.38 1.38 4.84
C ILE A 118 9.98 2.76 5.38
N SER A 119 9.78 3.74 4.50
CA SER A 119 9.40 5.10 4.91
C SER A 119 7.94 5.23 5.41
N HIS A 120 7.09 4.23 5.14
CA HIS A 120 5.67 4.21 5.49
C HIS A 120 5.32 3.17 6.57
N THR A 121 6.33 2.59 7.22
CA THR A 121 6.18 1.61 8.31
C THR A 121 7.22 1.85 9.40
N ASN A 122 7.24 1.00 10.43
CA ASN A 122 8.32 0.95 11.42
C ASN A 122 9.35 -0.13 11.08
N LEU A 123 9.30 -0.71 9.87
CA LEU A 123 10.25 -1.72 9.43
C LEU A 123 11.62 -1.09 9.16
N SER A 124 12.67 -1.74 9.64
CA SER A 124 14.05 -1.40 9.26
C SER A 124 14.40 -1.95 7.87
N GLU A 125 15.54 -1.54 7.33
CA GLU A 125 16.07 -2.14 6.09
C GLU A 125 16.33 -3.64 6.25
N ASP A 126 16.79 -4.08 7.42
CA ASP A 126 17.03 -5.51 7.72
C ASP A 126 15.72 -6.29 7.81
N ASP A 127 14.67 -5.73 8.43
CA ASP A 127 13.34 -6.33 8.45
C ASP A 127 12.80 -6.50 7.03
N TYR A 128 12.92 -5.47 6.20
CA TYR A 128 12.47 -5.55 4.80
C TYR A 128 13.26 -6.57 3.99
N ALA A 129 14.57 -6.65 4.15
CA ALA A 129 15.42 -7.64 3.49
C ALA A 129 15.06 -9.09 3.89
N ALA A 130 14.56 -9.30 5.10
CA ALA A 130 14.03 -10.60 5.52
C ALA A 130 12.68 -10.90 4.83
N ILE A 131 11.81 -9.90 4.70
CA ILE A 131 10.50 -10.01 4.03
C ILE A 131 10.65 -10.36 2.54
N ASP A 132 11.65 -9.81 1.85
CA ASP A 132 11.92 -10.11 0.44
C ASP A 132 12.26 -11.60 0.20
N ARG A 133 12.69 -12.31 1.24
CA ARG A 133 12.98 -13.75 1.19
C ARG A 133 11.82 -14.64 1.65
N TYR A 134 10.92 -14.09 2.47
CA TYR A 134 9.81 -14.81 3.09
C TYR A 134 8.55 -13.95 3.07
N GLU A 135 7.40 -14.59 2.99
CA GLU A 135 6.12 -13.90 3.13
C GLU A 135 5.92 -13.44 4.58
N ALA A 136 5.73 -12.16 4.81
CA ALA A 136 5.46 -11.60 6.14
C ALA A 136 3.94 -11.43 6.34
N TYR A 137 3.32 -12.45 6.94
CA TYR A 137 1.95 -12.34 7.45
C TYR A 137 1.95 -11.63 8.79
N MET A 138 1.01 -10.74 9.01
CA MET A 138 0.85 -9.95 10.23
C MET A 138 -0.60 -10.02 10.70
N ASP A 139 -0.80 -10.21 11.99
CA ASP A 139 -2.07 -9.99 12.66
C ASP A 139 -2.27 -8.49 12.99
N SER A 140 -3.38 -8.15 13.65
CA SER A 140 -3.70 -6.75 13.98
C SER A 140 -2.68 -6.09 14.91
N ASP A 141 -2.16 -6.84 15.90
CA ASP A 141 -1.19 -6.32 16.85
C ASP A 141 0.16 -6.06 16.17
N GLU A 142 0.59 -6.97 15.30
CA GLU A 142 1.80 -6.83 14.48
C GLU A 142 1.66 -5.68 13.47
N MET A 143 0.46 -5.51 12.85
CA MET A 143 0.20 -4.36 11.97
C MET A 143 0.33 -3.02 12.72
N LEU A 144 -0.14 -2.95 13.96
CA LEU A 144 0.00 -1.76 14.80
C LEU A 144 1.47 -1.53 15.19
N GLU A 145 2.16 -2.57 15.66
CA GLU A 145 3.58 -2.50 16.06
C GLU A 145 4.47 -2.07 14.89
N LYS A 146 4.25 -2.67 13.71
CA LYS A 146 5.03 -2.37 12.49
C LYS A 146 4.57 -1.09 11.78
N GLY A 147 3.54 -0.44 12.28
CA GLY A 147 3.06 0.86 11.79
C GLY A 147 2.33 0.80 10.45
N LEU A 148 1.72 -0.34 10.11
CA LEU A 148 0.82 -0.44 8.97
C LEU A 148 -0.51 0.25 9.26
N VAL A 149 -0.95 0.21 10.52
CA VAL A 149 -2.14 0.89 11.01
C VAL A 149 -1.81 1.79 12.21
N ASP A 150 -2.71 2.72 12.52
CA ASP A 150 -2.62 3.64 13.64
C ASP A 150 -3.51 3.20 14.81
N GLU A 151 -4.58 2.42 14.54
CA GLU A 151 -5.57 1.98 15.53
C GLU A 151 -6.13 0.59 15.22
N ILE A 152 -6.43 -0.18 16.26
CA ILE A 152 -7.30 -1.38 16.22
C ILE A 152 -8.64 -0.97 16.80
N ILE A 153 -9.75 -1.16 16.07
CA ILE A 153 -11.09 -0.68 16.42
C ILE A 153 -12.08 -1.80 16.65
#